data_988af1c2d63ab315b6fe260d9aedbaa1
#
_entry.id   988af1c2d63ab315b6fe260d9aedbaa1
#
_cell.length_a   1.000
_cell.length_b   1.000
_cell.length_c   1.000
_cell.angle_alpha   90.00
_cell.angle_beta   90.00
_cell.angle_gamma   90.00
#
_symmetry.space_group_name_H-M   'P 1'
#
loop_
_entity.id
_entity.type
_entity.pdbx_description
1 polymer ?
#
loop_
_entity_poly.entity_id
_entity_poly.type
_entity_poly.pdbx_seq_one_letter_code
_entity_poly.pdbx_strand_id
1 'polypeptide(L)'
;PRVNMCRLAAYLGPEIPLRSFLLDFPHSLYQQSWDPKELTEARLNADGYGVAWRQRDGRMGAYAQPMAIWNDVNLPALADALTSTSWLGNVRSATPGQPVHAINTQPFAVDRVAMTHNGYLSGLAQGGRGRILSNLSDVVQSQLNGTTDSEYLFALLRQARLDGAPDLATALAAALRIATQCTAGQAALLNVCVSDGEQLVFSRHAVERPCPSLYLNRSPAG
;
A
#
# COMPACT_ATOMS: atom_id res chain seq x y z
N PRO A 1 -17.60 4.45 13.62
CA PRO A 1 -16.75 5.43 12.97
C PRO A 1 -16.73 5.12 11.48
N ARG A 2 -16.93 6.15 10.64
CA ARG A 2 -16.81 6.04 9.18
C ARG A 2 -15.38 5.67 8.84
N VAL A 3 -15.18 4.60 8.11
CA VAL A 3 -13.85 4.18 7.68
C VAL A 3 -13.64 4.70 6.27
N ASN A 4 -12.84 5.74 6.16
CA ASN A 4 -12.38 6.21 4.86
C ASN A 4 -11.48 5.13 4.26
N MET A 5 -11.80 4.67 3.04
CA MET A 5 -11.03 3.62 2.37
C MET A 5 -10.25 4.21 1.20
N CYS A 6 -8.94 3.95 1.19
CA CYS A 6 -8.07 4.20 0.05
C CYS A 6 -8.47 3.36 -1.16
N ARG A 7 -7.82 3.58 -2.29
CA ARG A 7 -7.82 2.64 -3.43
C ARG A 7 -6.39 2.24 -3.74
N LEU A 8 -6.20 0.99 -4.04
CA LEU A 8 -4.92 0.46 -4.49
C LEU A 8 -5.07 -0.21 -5.86
N ALA A 9 -4.01 -0.16 -6.62
CA ALA A 9 -3.85 -0.93 -7.85
C ALA A 9 -2.43 -1.50 -7.90
N ALA A 10 -2.27 -2.62 -8.60
CA ALA A 10 -0.98 -3.21 -8.86
C ALA A 10 -0.96 -3.80 -10.27
N TYR A 11 0.22 -3.80 -10.86
CA TYR A 11 0.49 -4.36 -12.17
C TYR A 11 1.80 -5.12 -12.17
N LEU A 12 1.82 -6.26 -12.83
CA LEU A 12 3.04 -7.01 -13.16
C LEU A 12 2.84 -7.61 -14.56
N GLY A 13 3.75 -7.31 -15.45
CA GLY A 13 3.64 -7.76 -16.84
C GLY A 13 4.70 -7.14 -17.76
N PRO A 14 4.47 -7.14 -19.08
CA PRO A 14 5.31 -6.40 -20.00
C PRO A 14 5.50 -4.95 -19.59
N GLU A 15 6.61 -4.33 -19.97
CA GLU A 15 6.89 -2.94 -19.62
C GLU A 15 5.82 -2.00 -20.17
N ILE A 16 5.23 -1.19 -19.30
CA ILE A 16 4.25 -0.16 -19.66
C ILE A 16 4.62 1.18 -19.04
N PRO A 17 4.24 2.31 -19.66
CA PRO A 17 4.41 3.63 -19.06
C PRO A 17 3.50 3.81 -17.84
N LEU A 18 3.93 4.65 -16.90
CA LEU A 18 3.14 5.03 -15.74
C LEU A 18 1.78 5.62 -16.14
N ARG A 19 1.72 6.35 -17.27
CA ARG A 19 0.48 6.90 -17.84
C ARG A 19 -0.58 5.82 -18.00
N SER A 20 -0.22 4.70 -18.65
CA SER A 20 -1.16 3.59 -18.87
C SER A 20 -1.66 3.01 -17.55
N PHE A 21 -0.77 2.78 -16.58
CA PHE A 21 -1.14 2.22 -15.29
C PHE A 21 -2.04 3.14 -14.45
N LEU A 22 -1.72 4.44 -14.41
CA LEU A 22 -2.29 5.35 -13.42
C LEU A 22 -3.46 6.20 -13.98
N LEU A 23 -3.44 6.52 -15.28
CA LEU A 23 -4.32 7.51 -15.90
C LEU A 23 -5.27 6.93 -16.95
N ASP A 24 -4.75 6.14 -17.91
CA ASP A 24 -5.48 5.84 -19.15
C ASP A 24 -6.45 4.65 -19.04
N PHE A 25 -6.22 3.70 -18.15
CA PHE A 25 -7.13 2.56 -18.04
C PHE A 25 -8.52 3.00 -17.57
N PRO A 26 -9.58 2.41 -18.13
CA PRO A 26 -10.92 2.52 -17.55
C PRO A 26 -10.86 2.09 -16.09
N HIS A 27 -11.38 2.90 -15.19
CA HIS A 27 -11.26 2.69 -13.73
C HIS A 27 -9.83 2.78 -13.19
N SER A 28 -8.97 3.58 -13.83
CA SER A 28 -7.65 3.93 -13.31
C SER A 28 -7.74 4.50 -11.89
N LEU A 29 -6.62 4.51 -11.17
CA LEU A 29 -6.60 5.15 -9.84
C LEU A 29 -6.92 6.64 -9.91
N TYR A 30 -6.55 7.31 -11.01
CA TYR A 30 -6.93 8.69 -11.26
C TYR A 30 -8.47 8.83 -11.27
N GLN A 31 -9.18 8.03 -12.08
CA GLN A 31 -10.64 8.02 -12.12
C GLN A 31 -11.25 7.66 -10.76
N GLN A 32 -10.73 6.60 -10.10
CA GLN A 32 -11.25 6.16 -8.82
C GLN A 32 -10.99 7.14 -7.67
N SER A 33 -10.08 8.10 -7.82
CA SER A 33 -9.81 9.10 -6.78
C SER A 33 -10.97 10.06 -6.55
N TRP A 34 -11.78 10.32 -7.59
CA TRP A 34 -12.92 11.25 -7.53
C TRP A 34 -14.27 10.62 -7.92
N ASP A 35 -14.27 9.49 -8.63
CA ASP A 35 -15.49 8.75 -9.01
C ASP A 35 -15.36 7.24 -8.71
N PRO A 36 -15.18 6.84 -7.45
CA PRO A 36 -15.08 5.43 -7.09
C PRO A 36 -16.46 4.77 -7.08
N LYS A 37 -16.62 3.68 -7.83
CA LYS A 37 -17.91 2.97 -7.98
C LYS A 37 -18.36 2.23 -6.72
N GLU A 38 -17.45 1.85 -5.83
CA GLU A 38 -17.74 0.99 -4.67
C GLU A 38 -17.53 1.69 -3.32
N LEU A 39 -17.37 3.01 -3.31
CA LEU A 39 -17.31 3.79 -2.07
C LEU A 39 -18.71 4.22 -1.64
N THR A 40 -19.15 3.68 -0.52
CA THR A 40 -20.46 4.02 0.07
C THR A 40 -20.39 5.24 0.99
N GLU A 41 -19.22 5.58 1.55
CA GLU A 41 -19.10 6.56 2.63
C GLU A 41 -18.17 7.75 2.35
N ALA A 42 -17.18 7.61 1.47
CA ALA A 42 -16.29 8.69 1.06
C ALA A 42 -16.38 8.89 -0.45
N ARG A 43 -16.55 10.14 -0.86
CA ARG A 43 -16.68 10.46 -2.31
C ARG A 43 -15.34 10.72 -2.99
N LEU A 44 -14.28 11.04 -2.24
CA LEU A 44 -13.01 11.47 -2.78
C LEU A 44 -11.83 10.85 -2.02
N ASN A 45 -10.78 10.46 -2.77
CA ASN A 45 -9.47 10.11 -2.23
C ASN A 45 -8.49 11.24 -2.57
N ALA A 46 -8.53 12.32 -1.78
CA ALA A 46 -7.85 13.58 -2.06
C ALA A 46 -6.68 13.88 -1.08
N ASP A 47 -6.40 12.99 -0.12
CA ASP A 47 -5.44 13.21 0.97
C ASP A 47 -4.05 12.64 0.67
N GLY A 48 -3.78 12.35 -0.58
CA GLY A 48 -2.51 11.86 -1.06
C GLY A 48 -2.64 10.80 -2.14
N TYR A 49 -1.56 10.63 -2.89
CA TYR A 49 -1.41 9.53 -3.83
C TYR A 49 0.07 9.15 -3.95
N GLY A 50 0.31 7.97 -4.45
CA GLY A 50 1.67 7.56 -4.76
C GLY A 50 1.73 6.35 -5.66
N VAL A 51 2.92 6.14 -6.20
CA VAL A 51 3.27 5.01 -7.04
C VAL A 51 4.63 4.45 -6.63
N ALA A 52 4.80 3.13 -6.76
CA ALA A 52 6.10 2.49 -6.68
C ALA A 52 6.32 1.63 -7.92
N TRP A 53 7.58 1.48 -8.31
CA TRP A 53 7.95 0.76 -9.52
C TRP A 53 9.29 0.06 -9.37
N ARG A 54 9.49 -1.00 -10.15
CA ARG A 54 10.79 -1.64 -10.26
C ARG A 54 11.73 -0.77 -11.09
N GLN A 55 12.87 -0.44 -10.53
CA GLN A 55 13.96 0.25 -11.20
C GLN A 55 14.84 -0.76 -11.97
N ARG A 56 15.70 -0.25 -12.85
CA ARG A 56 16.61 -1.08 -13.65
C ARG A 56 17.62 -1.89 -12.82
N ASP A 57 17.99 -1.38 -11.64
CA ASP A 57 18.89 -2.06 -10.70
C ASP A 57 18.16 -3.08 -9.79
N GLY A 58 16.86 -3.27 -10.01
CA GLY A 58 16.01 -4.19 -9.27
C GLY A 58 15.50 -3.65 -7.92
N ARG A 59 15.86 -2.43 -7.53
CA ARG A 59 15.27 -1.78 -6.36
C ARG A 59 13.86 -1.26 -6.69
N MET A 60 13.08 -1.04 -5.66
CA MET A 60 11.79 -0.37 -5.80
C MET A 60 11.96 1.14 -5.61
N GLY A 61 11.63 1.92 -6.63
CA GLY A 61 11.46 3.36 -6.53
C GLY A 61 10.06 3.69 -6.02
N ALA A 62 9.91 4.86 -5.38
CA ALA A 62 8.60 5.36 -5.00
C ALA A 62 8.52 6.88 -5.17
N TYR A 63 7.31 7.33 -5.52
CA TYR A 63 6.94 8.74 -5.56
C TYR A 63 5.60 8.89 -4.83
N ALA A 64 5.54 9.78 -3.86
CA ALA A 64 4.34 10.02 -3.07
C ALA A 64 4.14 11.51 -2.81
N GLN A 65 2.89 11.97 -2.92
CA GLN A 65 2.50 13.35 -2.69
C GLN A 65 1.30 13.42 -1.73
N PRO A 66 1.33 14.32 -0.73
CA PRO A 66 0.23 14.52 0.22
C PRO A 66 -0.82 15.49 -0.35
N MET A 67 -1.25 15.25 -1.58
CA MET A 67 -2.27 16.04 -2.27
C MET A 67 -3.12 15.17 -3.17
N ALA A 68 -4.26 15.67 -3.59
CA ALA A 68 -5.07 15.00 -4.58
C ALA A 68 -4.29 14.78 -5.89
N ILE A 69 -4.43 13.61 -6.48
CA ILE A 69 -3.68 13.20 -7.68
C ILE A 69 -3.86 14.18 -8.86
N TRP A 70 -5.03 14.80 -8.99
CA TRP A 70 -5.34 15.77 -10.04
C TRP A 70 -4.72 17.16 -9.81
N ASN A 71 -4.14 17.41 -8.63
CA ASN A 71 -3.49 18.67 -8.30
C ASN A 71 -1.97 18.65 -8.57
N ASP A 72 -1.41 17.48 -8.89
CA ASP A 72 0.01 17.39 -9.15
C ASP A 72 0.34 17.77 -10.60
N VAL A 73 0.85 18.97 -10.77
CA VAL A 73 1.25 19.52 -12.07
C VAL A 73 2.41 18.78 -12.73
N ASN A 74 3.20 18.02 -11.96
CA ASN A 74 4.34 17.24 -12.46
C ASN A 74 3.93 15.84 -12.94
N LEU A 75 2.76 15.35 -12.51
CA LEU A 75 2.32 14.00 -12.80
C LEU A 75 2.28 13.67 -14.31
N PRO A 76 1.78 14.56 -15.20
CA PRO A 76 1.77 14.25 -16.64
C PRO A 76 3.16 13.96 -17.20
N ALA A 77 4.17 14.78 -16.84
CA ALA A 77 5.54 14.59 -17.31
C ALA A 77 6.17 13.32 -16.74
N LEU A 78 5.93 13.02 -15.45
CA LEU A 78 6.39 11.78 -14.83
C LEU A 78 5.71 10.55 -15.46
N ALA A 79 4.43 10.65 -15.76
CA ALA A 79 3.64 9.57 -16.33
C ALA A 79 4.11 9.19 -17.75
N ASP A 80 4.62 10.16 -18.50
CA ASP A 80 5.19 9.93 -19.83
C ASP A 80 6.65 9.44 -19.79
N ALA A 81 7.40 9.82 -18.77
CA ALA A 81 8.83 9.53 -18.67
C ALA A 81 9.15 8.16 -18.02
N LEU A 82 8.29 7.69 -17.10
CA LEU A 82 8.56 6.48 -16.34
C LEU A 82 7.92 5.26 -17.01
N THR A 83 8.72 4.20 -17.18
CA THR A 83 8.27 2.87 -17.64
C THR A 83 8.71 1.81 -16.66
N SER A 84 7.91 0.77 -16.48
CA SER A 84 8.27 -0.39 -15.63
C SER A 84 7.45 -1.63 -15.97
N THR A 85 7.97 -2.77 -15.57
CA THR A 85 7.30 -4.08 -15.61
C THR A 85 6.44 -4.33 -14.36
N SER A 86 6.63 -3.54 -13.30
CA SER A 86 5.90 -3.68 -12.02
C SER A 86 5.55 -2.32 -11.44
N TRP A 87 4.26 -2.14 -11.16
CA TRP A 87 3.70 -0.93 -10.56
C TRP A 87 2.85 -1.27 -9.33
N LEU A 88 3.00 -0.48 -8.28
CA LEU A 88 2.03 -0.35 -7.20
C LEU A 88 1.52 1.08 -7.18
N GLY A 89 0.22 1.26 -6.92
CA GLY A 89 -0.37 2.59 -6.80
C GLY A 89 -1.36 2.66 -5.64
N ASN A 90 -1.48 3.86 -5.07
CA ASN A 90 -2.44 4.16 -4.01
C ASN A 90 -3.01 5.58 -4.19
N VAL A 91 -4.30 5.74 -3.95
CA VAL A 91 -4.93 7.04 -3.71
C VAL A 91 -5.56 7.03 -2.33
N ARG A 92 -5.24 8.04 -1.54
CA ARG A 92 -5.46 8.07 -0.10
C ARG A 92 -6.69 8.87 0.29
N SER A 93 -7.46 8.30 1.21
CA SER A 93 -8.36 9.03 2.09
C SER A 93 -7.86 8.86 3.52
N ALA A 94 -7.40 9.95 4.13
CA ALA A 94 -6.81 9.89 5.46
C ALA A 94 -7.86 9.57 6.52
N THR A 95 -7.52 8.70 7.46
CA THR A 95 -8.35 8.48 8.64
C THR A 95 -8.40 9.77 9.46
N PRO A 96 -9.57 10.19 9.96
CA PRO A 96 -9.66 11.39 10.80
C PRO A 96 -8.65 11.37 11.95
N GLY A 97 -7.90 12.47 12.10
CA GLY A 97 -6.83 12.60 13.09
C GLY A 97 -5.45 12.13 12.64
N GLN A 98 -5.32 11.56 11.45
CA GLN A 98 -4.01 11.24 10.87
C GLN A 98 -3.48 12.39 10.02
N PRO A 99 -2.19 12.78 10.17
CA PRO A 99 -1.60 13.83 9.36
C PRO A 99 -1.58 13.49 7.87
N VAL A 100 -1.94 14.48 7.05
CA VAL A 100 -1.72 14.43 5.60
C VAL A 100 -0.29 14.89 5.33
N HIS A 101 0.59 13.92 5.13
CA HIS A 101 2.02 14.15 4.93
C HIS A 101 2.61 13.08 4.01
N ALA A 102 3.67 13.42 3.26
CA ALA A 102 4.30 12.50 2.31
C ALA A 102 4.79 11.20 2.97
N ILE A 103 5.35 11.27 4.19
CA ILE A 103 5.82 10.09 4.95
C ILE A 103 4.69 9.10 5.31
N ASN A 104 3.44 9.56 5.33
CA ASN A 104 2.25 8.75 5.60
C ASN A 104 1.53 8.34 4.32
N THR A 105 2.07 8.69 3.15
CA THR A 105 1.46 8.42 1.84
C THR A 105 2.12 7.21 1.21
N GLN A 106 1.29 6.26 0.82
CA GLN A 106 1.71 4.99 0.23
C GLN A 106 1.87 5.09 -1.30
N PRO A 107 2.61 4.14 -1.96
CA PRO A 107 3.25 2.94 -1.40
C PRO A 107 4.50 3.25 -0.58
N PHE A 108 4.78 2.41 0.43
CA PHE A 108 6.08 2.38 1.11
C PHE A 108 7.04 1.50 0.31
N ALA A 109 8.30 1.94 0.17
CA ALA A 109 9.33 1.18 -0.54
C ALA A 109 10.66 1.28 0.19
N VAL A 110 11.33 0.14 0.36
CA VAL A 110 12.69 0.03 0.88
C VAL A 110 13.41 -1.08 0.13
N ASP A 111 14.59 -0.79 -0.39
CA ASP A 111 15.40 -1.71 -1.15
C ASP A 111 14.62 -2.35 -2.33
N ARG A 112 14.37 -3.65 -2.28
CA ARG A 112 13.68 -4.41 -3.32
C ARG A 112 12.20 -4.67 -3.02
N VAL A 113 11.64 -4.11 -1.96
CA VAL A 113 10.26 -4.42 -1.56
C VAL A 113 9.45 -3.13 -1.46
N ALA A 114 8.26 -3.15 -2.03
CA ALA A 114 7.25 -2.11 -1.86
C ALA A 114 5.92 -2.71 -1.42
N MET A 115 5.14 -1.91 -0.69
CA MET A 115 3.85 -2.32 -0.16
C MET A 115 2.82 -1.19 -0.24
N THR A 116 1.60 -1.54 -0.56
CA THR A 116 0.42 -0.70 -0.40
C THR A 116 -0.69 -1.44 0.35
N HIS A 117 -1.45 -0.70 1.15
CA HIS A 117 -2.51 -1.21 2.01
C HIS A 117 -3.78 -0.36 1.86
N ASN A 118 -4.88 -1.02 1.60
CA ASN A 118 -6.22 -0.43 1.68
C ASN A 118 -6.96 -1.05 2.84
N GLY A 119 -7.07 -0.29 3.93
CA GLY A 119 -7.70 -0.75 5.15
C GLY A 119 -7.25 0.02 6.38
N TYR A 120 -7.35 -0.65 7.52
CA TYR A 120 -6.91 -0.14 8.81
C TYR A 120 -6.62 -1.28 9.78
N LEU A 121 -5.86 -0.96 10.81
CA LEU A 121 -5.56 -1.85 11.94
C LEU A 121 -5.93 -1.13 13.25
N SER A 122 -7.05 -1.52 13.86
CA SER A 122 -7.47 -0.98 15.15
C SER A 122 -6.54 -1.43 16.28
N GLY A 123 -6.61 -0.77 17.44
CA GLY A 123 -5.88 -1.21 18.63
C GLY A 123 -4.45 -0.70 18.77
N LEU A 124 -3.95 0.08 17.83
CA LEU A 124 -2.60 0.65 17.93
C LEU A 124 -2.46 1.58 19.15
N ALA A 125 -3.42 2.48 19.36
CA ALA A 125 -3.42 3.40 20.50
C ALA A 125 -3.61 2.69 21.84
N GLN A 126 -4.20 1.50 21.84
CA GLN A 126 -4.46 0.67 23.03
C GLN A 126 -3.27 -0.30 23.33
N GLY A 127 -2.06 0.16 23.05
CA GLY A 127 -0.83 -0.57 23.30
C GLY A 127 -0.37 -1.47 22.15
N GLY A 128 -1.14 -1.61 21.06
CA GLY A 128 -0.77 -2.38 19.90
C GLY A 128 0.53 -1.88 19.24
N ARG A 129 0.71 -0.55 19.17
CA ARG A 129 1.95 0.06 18.66
C ARG A 129 3.19 -0.44 19.41
N GLY A 130 3.18 -0.37 20.75
CA GLY A 130 4.32 -0.82 21.56
C GLY A 130 4.64 -2.29 21.34
N ARG A 131 3.60 -3.13 21.27
CA ARG A 131 3.77 -4.57 20.99
C ARG A 131 4.32 -4.82 19.57
N ILE A 132 3.92 -4.05 18.58
CA ILE A 132 4.51 -4.16 17.23
C ILE A 132 5.99 -3.77 17.27
N LEU A 133 6.32 -2.63 17.87
CA LEU A 133 7.71 -2.16 17.98
C LEU A 133 8.60 -3.20 18.69
N SER A 134 8.12 -3.89 19.72
CA SER A 134 8.90 -4.95 20.39
C SER A 134 9.13 -6.20 19.52
N ASN A 135 8.47 -6.34 18.38
CA ASN A 135 8.71 -7.38 17.38
C ASN A 135 9.65 -6.93 16.24
N LEU A 136 10.19 -5.72 16.30
CA LEU A 136 11.07 -5.19 15.29
C LEU A 136 12.49 -5.04 15.84
N SER A 137 13.48 -5.36 15.01
CA SER A 137 14.89 -5.04 15.29
C SER A 137 15.15 -3.54 15.22
N ASP A 138 16.22 -3.07 15.84
CA ASP A 138 16.64 -1.66 15.80
C ASP A 138 16.82 -1.15 14.36
N VAL A 139 17.31 -2.01 13.47
CA VAL A 139 17.48 -1.70 12.04
C VAL A 139 16.14 -1.35 11.39
N VAL A 140 15.09 -2.11 11.65
CA VAL A 140 13.76 -1.84 11.08
C VAL A 140 13.11 -0.66 11.77
N GLN A 141 13.24 -0.55 13.10
CA GLN A 141 12.68 0.55 13.87
C GLN A 141 13.24 1.91 13.44
N SER A 142 14.57 2.00 13.21
CA SER A 142 15.23 3.24 12.80
C SER A 142 14.79 3.77 11.44
N GLN A 143 14.12 2.96 10.64
CA GLN A 143 13.61 3.31 9.31
C GLN A 143 12.11 3.64 9.30
N LEU A 144 11.46 3.66 10.46
CA LEU A 144 10.10 4.17 10.59
C LEU A 144 10.13 5.70 10.57
N ASN A 145 9.39 6.29 9.65
CA ASN A 145 9.35 7.74 9.46
C ASN A 145 7.98 8.34 9.82
N GLY A 146 6.91 7.60 9.62
CA GLY A 146 5.54 8.02 9.83
C GLY A 146 4.88 7.36 11.04
N THR A 147 3.57 7.40 11.06
CA THR A 147 2.77 6.95 12.22
C THR A 147 1.58 6.08 11.82
N THR A 148 1.50 5.66 10.55
CA THR A 148 0.35 4.92 10.05
C THR A 148 0.44 3.43 10.41
N ASP A 149 -0.71 2.81 10.58
CA ASP A 149 -0.85 1.36 10.71
C ASP A 149 -0.23 0.61 9.52
N SER A 150 -0.37 1.17 8.32
CA SER A 150 0.20 0.61 7.10
C SER A 150 1.73 0.59 7.13
N GLU A 151 2.39 1.60 7.70
CA GLU A 151 3.84 1.61 7.85
C GLU A 151 4.30 0.55 8.86
N TYR A 152 3.56 0.36 9.96
CA TYR A 152 3.85 -0.74 10.91
C TYR A 152 3.69 -2.12 10.27
N LEU A 153 2.68 -2.32 9.42
CA LEU A 153 2.53 -3.55 8.64
C LEU A 153 3.74 -3.77 7.72
N PHE A 154 4.19 -2.71 7.04
CA PHE A 154 5.37 -2.78 6.18
C PHE A 154 6.64 -3.09 6.98
N ALA A 155 6.81 -2.50 8.16
CA ALA A 155 7.92 -2.81 9.06
C ALA A 155 7.92 -4.28 9.49
N LEU A 156 6.77 -4.85 9.87
CA LEU A 156 6.64 -6.26 10.22
C LEU A 156 6.96 -7.18 9.03
N LEU A 157 6.53 -6.85 7.83
CA LEU A 157 6.87 -7.59 6.62
C LEU A 157 8.39 -7.59 6.37
N ARG A 158 9.03 -6.44 6.52
CA ARG A 158 10.48 -6.31 6.38
C ARG A 158 11.22 -7.09 7.45
N GLN A 159 10.74 -7.04 8.70
CA GLN A 159 11.30 -7.86 9.78
C GLN A 159 11.21 -9.35 9.45
N ALA A 160 10.04 -9.83 8.98
CA ALA A 160 9.89 -11.23 8.59
C ALA A 160 10.87 -11.65 7.48
N ARG A 161 11.17 -10.74 6.53
CA ARG A 161 12.20 -10.99 5.50
C ARG A 161 13.61 -11.06 6.10
N LEU A 162 13.94 -10.19 7.03
CA LEU A 162 15.23 -10.24 7.76
C LEU A 162 15.38 -11.50 8.60
N ASP A 163 14.28 -11.98 9.19
CA ASP A 163 14.23 -13.22 9.98
C ASP A 163 14.28 -14.49 9.12
N GLY A 164 14.39 -14.35 7.79
CA GLY A 164 14.62 -15.46 6.87
C GLY A 164 13.34 -16.03 6.25
N ALA A 165 12.23 -15.29 6.18
CA ALA A 165 11.06 -15.75 5.43
C ALA A 165 11.47 -16.06 3.97
N PRO A 166 11.14 -17.27 3.45
CA PRO A 166 11.68 -17.74 2.17
C PRO A 166 11.14 -16.95 0.98
N ASP A 167 9.95 -16.40 1.09
CA ASP A 167 9.29 -15.66 0.02
C ASP A 167 8.39 -14.53 0.57
N LEU A 168 7.87 -13.69 -0.35
CA LEU A 168 7.00 -12.57 0.01
C LEU A 168 5.66 -13.02 0.63
N ALA A 169 5.12 -14.14 0.20
CA ALA A 169 3.84 -14.63 0.71
C ALA A 169 3.96 -15.05 2.17
N THR A 170 5.02 -15.78 2.51
CA THR A 170 5.34 -16.17 3.89
C THR A 170 5.63 -14.95 4.76
N ALA A 171 6.38 -13.96 4.26
CA ALA A 171 6.66 -12.73 4.97
C ALA A 171 5.39 -11.92 5.24
N LEU A 172 4.50 -11.78 4.24
CA LEU A 172 3.23 -11.08 4.40
C LEU A 172 2.33 -11.81 5.41
N ALA A 173 2.21 -13.12 5.31
CA ALA A 173 1.41 -13.91 6.26
C ALA A 173 1.91 -13.74 7.70
N ALA A 174 3.23 -13.76 7.91
CA ALA A 174 3.83 -13.53 9.23
C ALA A 174 3.53 -12.12 9.75
N ALA A 175 3.68 -11.09 8.89
CA ALA A 175 3.40 -9.71 9.27
C ALA A 175 1.94 -9.52 9.69
N LEU A 176 0.99 -10.04 8.92
CA LEU A 176 -0.45 -9.96 9.24
C LEU A 176 -0.79 -10.68 10.53
N ARG A 177 -0.24 -11.87 10.76
CA ARG A 177 -0.44 -12.63 11.99
C ARG A 177 0.08 -11.87 13.21
N ILE A 178 1.31 -11.34 13.15
CA ILE A 178 1.90 -10.58 14.25
C ILE A 178 1.10 -9.31 14.51
N ALA A 179 0.73 -8.56 13.47
CA ALA A 179 -0.08 -7.36 13.60
C ALA A 179 -1.41 -7.63 14.30
N THR A 180 -2.13 -8.68 13.89
CA THR A 180 -3.39 -9.09 14.50
C THR A 180 -3.22 -9.51 15.96
N GLN A 181 -2.17 -10.24 16.29
CA GLN A 181 -1.84 -10.62 17.67
C GLN A 181 -1.51 -9.38 18.52
N CYS A 182 -0.69 -8.47 18.00
CA CYS A 182 -0.31 -7.24 18.69
C CYS A 182 -1.50 -6.31 18.97
N THR A 183 -2.53 -6.37 18.16
CA THR A 183 -3.77 -5.60 18.35
C THR A 183 -4.87 -6.38 19.07
N ALA A 184 -4.54 -7.54 19.64
CA ALA A 184 -5.45 -8.40 20.39
C ALA A 184 -6.72 -8.79 19.61
N GLY A 185 -6.59 -9.03 18.29
CA GLY A 185 -7.69 -9.42 17.42
C GLY A 185 -8.76 -8.33 17.21
N GLN A 186 -8.44 -7.06 17.48
CA GLN A 186 -9.39 -5.98 17.19
C GLN A 186 -9.65 -5.84 15.71
N ALA A 187 -10.76 -5.17 15.37
CA ALA A 187 -11.21 -5.01 13.98
C ALA A 187 -10.11 -4.48 13.06
N ALA A 188 -9.95 -5.14 11.92
CA ALA A 188 -8.98 -4.77 10.90
C ALA A 188 -9.52 -5.07 9.49
N LEU A 189 -9.10 -4.27 8.52
CA LEU A 189 -9.25 -4.52 7.08
C LEU A 189 -7.84 -4.53 6.47
N LEU A 190 -7.47 -5.63 5.84
CA LEU A 190 -6.09 -5.94 5.47
C LEU A 190 -6.00 -6.36 4.00
N ASN A 191 -6.51 -5.51 3.10
CA ASN A 191 -6.23 -5.63 1.67
C ASN A 191 -4.84 -5.03 1.42
N VAL A 192 -3.85 -5.88 1.34
CA VAL A 192 -2.44 -5.50 1.16
C VAL A 192 -1.93 -6.03 -0.16
N CYS A 193 -1.14 -5.25 -0.86
CA CYS A 193 -0.34 -5.69 -2.00
C CYS A 193 1.13 -5.41 -1.74
N VAL A 194 1.96 -6.41 -1.99
CA VAL A 194 3.42 -6.36 -1.86
C VAL A 194 4.05 -6.74 -3.19
N SER A 195 5.11 -6.04 -3.58
CA SER A 195 5.92 -6.39 -4.75
C SER A 195 7.41 -6.30 -4.45
N ASP A 196 8.19 -7.20 -5.06
CA ASP A 196 9.65 -7.08 -5.19
C ASP A 196 10.07 -6.74 -6.62
N GLY A 197 9.09 -6.40 -7.46
CA GLY A 197 9.28 -6.12 -8.88
C GLY A 197 9.26 -7.37 -9.78
N GLU A 198 9.28 -8.56 -9.22
CA GLU A 198 9.20 -9.85 -9.92
C GLU A 198 7.95 -10.65 -9.54
N GLN A 199 7.39 -10.36 -8.38
CA GLN A 199 6.18 -10.97 -7.86
C GLN A 199 5.22 -9.92 -7.33
N LEU A 200 3.92 -10.23 -7.40
CA LEU A 200 2.87 -9.54 -6.66
C LEU A 200 2.22 -10.54 -5.71
N VAL A 201 2.18 -10.18 -4.45
CA VAL A 201 1.49 -10.95 -3.40
C VAL A 201 0.39 -10.09 -2.80
N PHE A 202 -0.80 -10.66 -2.71
CA PHE A 202 -1.99 -9.97 -2.20
C PHE A 202 -2.54 -10.67 -0.98
N SER A 203 -3.03 -9.89 -0.02
CA SER A 203 -3.98 -10.37 0.97
C SER A 203 -5.34 -9.72 0.79
N ARG A 204 -6.39 -10.51 0.97
CA ARG A 204 -7.77 -10.03 1.17
C ARG A 204 -8.24 -10.64 2.49
N HIS A 205 -8.05 -9.92 3.56
CA HIS A 205 -8.31 -10.40 4.91
C HIS A 205 -8.97 -9.32 5.77
N ALA A 206 -9.81 -9.75 6.70
CA ALA A 206 -10.43 -8.87 7.68
C ALA A 206 -10.58 -9.58 9.02
N VAL A 207 -10.55 -8.82 10.10
CA VAL A 207 -10.82 -9.27 11.47
C VAL A 207 -12.05 -8.53 11.96
N GLU A 208 -13.05 -9.26 12.48
CA GLU A 208 -14.30 -8.69 13.00
C GLU A 208 -15.04 -7.75 12.03
N ARG A 209 -14.85 -7.93 10.72
CA ARG A 209 -15.45 -7.13 9.65
C ARG A 209 -15.60 -7.95 8.36
N PRO A 210 -16.57 -7.61 7.48
CA PRO A 210 -16.58 -8.14 6.12
C PRO A 210 -15.34 -7.71 5.35
N CYS A 211 -14.75 -8.63 4.57
CA CYS A 211 -13.62 -8.31 3.69
C CYS A 211 -14.06 -7.33 2.59
N PRO A 212 -13.33 -6.24 2.35
CA PRO A 212 -13.56 -5.40 1.18
C PRO A 212 -13.25 -6.14 -0.12
N SER A 213 -13.75 -5.61 -1.24
CA SER A 213 -13.49 -6.18 -2.56
C SER A 213 -12.01 -6.11 -2.94
N LEU A 214 -11.56 -7.12 -3.67
CA LEU A 214 -10.25 -7.15 -4.35
C LEU A 214 -10.47 -7.89 -5.67
N TYR A 215 -10.12 -7.24 -6.77
CA TYR A 215 -10.26 -7.78 -8.12
C TYR A 215 -8.90 -8.13 -8.69
N LEU A 216 -8.83 -9.29 -9.31
CA LEU A 216 -7.65 -9.74 -10.06
C LEU A 216 -8.04 -9.91 -11.52
N ASN A 217 -7.32 -9.28 -12.41
CA ASN A 217 -7.40 -9.50 -13.84
C ASN A 217 -6.10 -10.16 -14.30
N ARG A 218 -6.23 -11.29 -14.99
CA ARG A 218 -5.11 -11.95 -15.67
C ARG A 218 -5.39 -11.83 -17.16
N SER A 219 -4.50 -11.18 -17.89
CA SER A 219 -4.51 -11.32 -19.34
C SER A 219 -4.25 -12.79 -19.66
N PRO A 220 -5.01 -13.42 -20.58
CA PRO A 220 -4.61 -14.72 -21.11
C PRO A 220 -3.17 -14.59 -21.60
N ALA A 221 -2.32 -15.52 -21.21
CA ALA A 221 -1.00 -15.61 -21.78
C ALA A 221 -1.17 -15.74 -23.30
N GLY A 222 -0.65 -14.75 -24.04
CA GLY A 222 -0.56 -14.81 -25.49
C GLY A 222 0.47 -15.85 -25.93
#